data_73b98ec98940ed3fdedf321c6055e051
#
_entry.id   73b98ec98940ed3fdedf321c6055e051
#
_cell.length_a   1.000
_cell.length_b   1.000
_cell.length_c   1.000
_cell.angle_alpha   90.00
_cell.angle_beta   90.00
_cell.angle_gamma   90.00
#
_symmetry.space_group_name_H-M   'P 1'
#
loop_
_entity.id
_entity.type
_entity.pdbx_description
1 polymer ?
#
loop_
_entity_poly.entity_id
_entity_poly.type
_entity_poly.pdbx_seq_one_letter_code
_entity_poly.pdbx_strand_id
1 'polypeptide(L)'
;MFGTSNSHGANAYAKVGIETGVISASPHKLIVMLYDGAIVALNNATQHMKNSDIPAKGHSISKAIAIIENGLRASLDKKAGGEIATSLDALYEYMSNRLLQANINNQAEGVVEVQNLLRDLKSSWEAIA
;
A
#
# COMPACT_ATOMS: atom_id res chain seq x y z
N MET A 1 7.57 -21.23 -5.08
CA MET A 1 6.76 -20.09 -5.45
C MET A 1 7.40 -18.76 -5.12
N PHE A 2 7.79 -18.53 -3.90
CA PHE A 2 8.51 -17.30 -3.59
C PHE A 2 9.88 -17.20 -4.22
N GLY A 3 10.50 -18.32 -4.62
CA GLY A 3 11.74 -18.29 -5.39
C GLY A 3 11.58 -17.52 -6.69
N THR A 4 10.53 -17.81 -7.44
CA THR A 4 10.18 -17.07 -8.64
C THR A 4 9.56 -15.71 -8.28
N SER A 5 8.74 -15.68 -7.24
CA SER A 5 8.10 -14.47 -6.74
C SER A 5 9.06 -13.49 -6.10
N ASN A 6 10.21 -13.94 -5.58
CA ASN A 6 11.21 -13.04 -4.96
C ASN A 6 11.72 -12.02 -5.97
N SER A 7 12.07 -12.46 -7.18
CA SER A 7 12.55 -11.57 -8.22
C SER A 7 11.44 -10.58 -8.62
N HIS A 8 10.22 -11.10 -8.79
CA HIS A 8 9.05 -10.27 -9.11
C HIS A 8 8.71 -9.31 -7.96
N GLY A 9 8.73 -9.82 -6.72
CA GLY A 9 8.48 -9.01 -5.54
C GLY A 9 9.51 -7.90 -5.34
N ALA A 10 10.80 -8.21 -5.54
CA ALA A 10 11.86 -7.21 -5.44
C ALA A 10 11.67 -6.09 -6.46
N ASN A 11 11.24 -6.41 -7.68
CA ASN A 11 10.94 -5.40 -8.69
C ASN A 11 9.76 -4.53 -8.29
N ALA A 12 8.72 -5.11 -7.71
CA ALA A 12 7.56 -4.36 -7.23
C ALA A 12 7.96 -3.40 -6.10
N TYR A 13 8.77 -3.84 -5.15
CA TYR A 13 9.26 -3.00 -4.06
C TYR A 13 10.13 -1.85 -4.57
N ALA A 14 11.00 -2.12 -5.54
CA ALA A 14 11.81 -1.08 -6.17
C ALA A 14 10.94 -0.03 -6.86
N LYS A 15 9.87 -0.45 -7.54
CA LYS A 15 8.94 0.45 -8.21
C LYS A 15 8.24 1.41 -7.25
N VAL A 16 7.99 1.00 -6.01
CA VAL A 16 7.33 1.84 -5.02
C VAL A 16 8.31 2.61 -4.13
N GLY A 17 9.61 2.45 -4.34
CA GLY A 17 10.63 3.21 -3.64
C GLY A 17 10.92 2.72 -2.22
N ILE A 18 10.65 1.45 -1.95
CA ILE A 18 10.98 0.80 -0.67
C ILE A 18 12.23 -0.03 -0.85
N GLU A 19 13.34 0.43 -0.31
CA GLU A 19 14.66 -0.17 -0.53
C GLU A 19 15.26 -0.78 0.74
N THR A 20 15.09 -0.12 1.88
CA THR A 20 15.73 -0.50 3.14
C THR A 20 15.24 -1.85 3.64
N GLY A 21 16.17 -2.79 3.80
CA GLY A 21 15.87 -4.11 4.35
C GLY A 21 15.19 -5.08 3.40
N VAL A 22 14.93 -4.69 2.14
CA VAL A 22 14.24 -5.53 1.16
C VAL A 22 14.98 -6.84 0.92
N ILE A 23 16.30 -6.78 0.73
CA ILE A 23 17.09 -7.96 0.36
C ILE A 23 17.12 -9.00 1.48
N SER A 24 17.16 -8.55 2.74
CA SER A 24 17.27 -9.44 3.90
C SER A 24 15.94 -9.80 4.54
N ALA A 25 14.84 -9.18 4.10
CA ALA A 25 13.54 -9.41 4.69
C ALA A 25 12.88 -10.70 4.19
N SER A 26 12.13 -11.39 5.07
CA SER A 26 11.29 -12.52 4.69
C SER A 26 10.13 -12.05 3.82
N PRO A 27 9.47 -12.94 3.06
CA PRO A 27 8.27 -12.57 2.31
C PRO A 27 7.19 -11.91 3.19
N HIS A 28 6.98 -12.44 4.38
CA HIS A 28 6.03 -11.86 5.33
C HIS A 28 6.44 -10.43 5.71
N LYS A 29 7.72 -10.23 6.02
CA LYS A 29 8.24 -8.92 6.39
C LYS A 29 8.14 -7.90 5.25
N LEU A 30 8.34 -8.35 4.01
CA LEU A 30 8.22 -7.49 2.84
C LEU A 30 6.81 -6.91 2.72
N ILE A 31 5.78 -7.71 2.98
CA ILE A 31 4.40 -7.24 2.95
C ILE A 31 4.16 -6.21 4.06
N VAL A 32 4.67 -6.46 5.27
CA VAL A 32 4.57 -5.48 6.37
C VAL A 32 5.22 -4.15 5.98
N MET A 33 6.36 -4.20 5.31
CA MET A 33 7.05 -2.99 4.85
C MET A 33 6.22 -2.22 3.82
N LEU A 34 5.47 -2.90 2.96
CA LEU A 34 4.57 -2.25 2.01
C LEU A 34 3.43 -1.53 2.73
N TYR A 35 2.80 -2.19 3.71
CA TYR A 35 1.77 -1.53 4.52
C TYR A 35 2.34 -0.29 5.21
N ASP A 36 3.50 -0.41 5.83
CA ASP A 36 4.14 0.73 6.52
C ASP A 36 4.42 1.88 5.56
N GLY A 37 4.95 1.57 4.39
CA GLY A 37 5.26 2.59 3.38
C GLY A 37 4.02 3.35 2.93
N ALA A 38 2.92 2.64 2.67
CA ALA A 38 1.66 3.26 2.29
C ALA A 38 1.09 4.12 3.43
N ILE A 39 1.12 3.61 4.66
CA ILE A 39 0.64 4.34 5.83
C ILE A 39 1.42 5.65 6.03
N VAL A 40 2.75 5.60 5.92
CA VAL A 40 3.60 6.79 6.04
C VAL A 40 3.28 7.81 4.94
N ALA A 41 3.12 7.33 3.70
CA ALA A 41 2.76 8.22 2.59
C ALA A 41 1.43 8.94 2.85
N LEU A 42 0.45 8.24 3.42
CA LEU A 42 -0.85 8.84 3.74
C LEU A 42 -0.77 9.78 4.95
N ASN A 43 0.08 9.52 5.93
CA ASN A 43 0.37 10.48 6.99
C ASN A 43 0.92 11.78 6.41
N ASN A 44 1.86 11.66 5.49
CA ASN A 44 2.43 12.83 4.82
C ASN A 44 1.37 13.59 4.02
N ALA A 45 0.48 12.87 3.35
CA ALA A 45 -0.60 13.47 2.57
C ALA A 45 -1.51 14.33 3.46
N THR A 46 -1.91 13.83 4.63
CA THR A 46 -2.75 14.60 5.55
C THR A 46 -2.03 15.84 6.08
N GLN A 47 -0.75 15.75 6.34
CA GLN A 47 0.05 16.92 6.77
C GLN A 47 0.12 17.96 5.66
N HIS A 48 0.35 17.54 4.42
CA HIS A 48 0.38 18.46 3.27
C HIS A 48 -0.99 19.09 3.04
N MET A 49 -2.08 18.36 3.28
CA MET A 49 -3.44 18.95 3.22
C MET A 49 -3.62 20.05 4.24
N LYS A 50 -3.17 19.80 5.47
CA LYS A 50 -3.22 20.82 6.55
C LYS A 50 -2.43 22.08 6.20
N ASN A 51 -1.33 21.90 5.50
CA ASN A 51 -0.45 23.00 5.11
C ASN A 51 -0.83 23.62 3.76
N SER A 52 -1.92 23.15 3.15
CA SER A 52 -2.38 23.57 1.82
C SER A 52 -1.31 23.43 0.73
N ASP A 53 -0.45 22.45 0.89
CA ASP A 53 0.60 22.14 -0.08
C ASP A 53 0.05 21.11 -1.09
N ILE A 54 -0.63 21.61 -2.11
CA ILE A 54 -1.32 20.77 -3.09
C ILE A 54 -0.36 19.86 -3.89
N PRO A 55 0.79 20.35 -4.41
CA PRO A 55 1.71 19.47 -5.13
C PRO A 55 2.26 18.34 -4.25
N ALA A 56 2.65 18.63 -3.01
CA ALA A 56 3.19 17.63 -2.09
C ALA A 56 2.12 16.61 -1.69
N LYS A 57 0.90 17.07 -1.46
CA LYS A 57 -0.25 16.19 -1.19
C LYS A 57 -0.46 15.21 -2.34
N GLY A 58 -0.52 15.70 -3.55
CA GLY A 58 -0.70 14.86 -4.74
C GLY A 58 0.40 13.83 -4.90
N HIS A 59 1.64 14.24 -4.68
CA HIS A 59 2.79 13.34 -4.72
C HIS A 59 2.69 12.22 -3.68
N SER A 60 2.32 12.57 -2.44
CA SER A 60 2.20 11.59 -1.35
C SER A 60 1.07 10.60 -1.61
N ILE A 61 -0.08 11.06 -2.10
CA ILE A 61 -1.22 10.18 -2.43
C ILE A 61 -0.84 9.26 -3.59
N SER A 62 -0.18 9.79 -4.62
CA SER A 62 0.28 8.97 -5.75
C SER A 62 1.25 7.90 -5.31
N LYS A 63 2.14 8.20 -4.37
CA LYS A 63 3.07 7.23 -3.81
C LYS A 63 2.32 6.11 -3.09
N ALA A 64 1.32 6.46 -2.28
CA ALA A 64 0.50 5.45 -1.59
C ALA A 64 -0.22 4.54 -2.58
N ILE A 65 -0.82 5.11 -3.62
CA ILE A 65 -1.50 4.33 -4.66
C ILE A 65 -0.52 3.38 -5.35
N ALA A 66 0.69 3.85 -5.67
CA ALA A 66 1.71 3.02 -6.30
C ALA A 66 2.09 1.83 -5.41
N ILE A 67 2.25 2.06 -4.11
CA ILE A 67 2.55 0.97 -3.16
C ILE A 67 1.39 -0.04 -3.11
N ILE A 68 0.16 0.44 -3.07
CA ILE A 68 -1.03 -0.43 -3.03
C ILE A 68 -1.13 -1.24 -4.33
N GLU A 69 -1.03 -0.59 -5.49
CA GLU A 69 -1.24 -1.26 -6.78
C GLU A 69 -0.05 -2.12 -7.20
N ASN A 70 1.15 -1.57 -7.15
CA ASN A 70 2.35 -2.25 -7.66
C ASN A 70 3.04 -3.12 -6.62
N GLY A 71 2.74 -2.92 -5.35
CA GLY A 71 3.28 -3.70 -4.25
C GLY A 71 2.28 -4.71 -3.70
N LEU A 72 1.29 -4.23 -2.96
CA LEU A 72 0.32 -5.09 -2.26
C LEU A 72 -0.54 -5.88 -3.24
N ARG A 73 -1.20 -5.21 -4.15
CA ARG A 73 -2.11 -5.85 -5.10
C ARG A 73 -1.35 -6.79 -6.05
N ALA A 74 -0.21 -6.36 -6.54
CA ALA A 74 0.62 -7.14 -7.45
C ALA A 74 1.20 -8.40 -6.78
N SER A 75 1.30 -8.42 -5.45
CA SER A 75 1.81 -9.56 -4.70
C SER A 75 0.76 -10.63 -4.40
N LEU A 76 -0.51 -10.38 -4.71
CA LEU A 76 -1.58 -11.35 -4.47
C LEU A 76 -1.44 -12.57 -5.38
N ASP A 77 -1.60 -13.76 -4.78
CA ASP A 77 -1.66 -15.02 -5.50
C ASP A 77 -3.10 -15.53 -5.45
N LYS A 78 -3.87 -15.24 -6.48
CA LYS A 78 -5.30 -15.58 -6.54
C LYS A 78 -5.55 -17.08 -6.57
N LYS A 79 -4.60 -17.86 -7.07
CA LYS A 79 -4.71 -19.32 -7.08
C LYS A 79 -4.57 -19.89 -5.68
N ALA A 80 -3.49 -19.53 -5.00
CA ALA A 80 -3.22 -20.04 -3.65
C ALA A 80 -4.12 -19.40 -2.60
N GLY A 81 -4.43 -18.11 -2.75
CA GLY A 81 -5.21 -17.35 -1.77
C GLY A 81 -6.72 -17.47 -1.92
N GLY A 82 -7.21 -17.95 -3.06
CA GLY A 82 -8.64 -18.16 -3.29
C GLY A 82 -9.50 -16.93 -3.02
N GLU A 83 -10.55 -17.11 -2.22
CA GLU A 83 -11.50 -16.05 -1.89
C GLU A 83 -10.86 -14.88 -1.14
N ILE A 84 -9.88 -15.15 -0.28
CA ILE A 84 -9.18 -14.10 0.48
C ILE A 84 -8.43 -13.19 -0.48
N ALA A 85 -7.70 -13.78 -1.44
CA ALA A 85 -6.95 -12.99 -2.42
C ALA A 85 -7.89 -12.17 -3.31
N THR A 86 -9.02 -12.75 -3.72
CA THR A 86 -10.02 -12.04 -4.51
C THR A 86 -10.64 -10.87 -3.73
N SER A 87 -10.94 -11.09 -2.46
CA SER A 87 -11.48 -10.04 -1.59
C SER A 87 -10.48 -8.92 -1.36
N LEU A 88 -9.21 -9.27 -1.14
CA LEU A 88 -8.14 -8.27 -0.97
C LEU A 88 -7.92 -7.47 -2.26
N ASP A 89 -7.97 -8.13 -3.42
CA ASP A 89 -7.85 -7.44 -4.70
C ASP A 89 -8.92 -6.36 -4.84
N ALA A 90 -10.17 -6.70 -4.53
CA ALA A 90 -11.28 -5.76 -4.58
C ALA A 90 -11.11 -4.62 -3.58
N LEU A 91 -10.61 -4.92 -2.39
CA LEU A 91 -10.37 -3.92 -1.35
C LEU A 91 -9.26 -2.95 -1.76
N TYR A 92 -8.17 -3.46 -2.32
CA TYR A 92 -7.09 -2.61 -2.81
C TYR A 92 -7.55 -1.71 -3.96
N GLU A 93 -8.39 -2.23 -4.85
CA GLU A 93 -8.99 -1.41 -5.90
C GLU A 93 -9.85 -0.30 -5.32
N TYR A 94 -10.67 -0.61 -4.32
CA TYR A 94 -11.47 0.38 -3.60
C TYR A 94 -10.58 1.47 -2.98
N MET A 95 -9.48 1.06 -2.32
CA MET A 95 -8.56 2.01 -1.69
C MET A 95 -7.98 2.98 -2.70
N SER A 96 -7.50 2.46 -3.84
CA SER A 96 -6.92 3.31 -4.89
C SER A 96 -7.93 4.30 -5.43
N ASN A 97 -9.15 3.86 -5.69
CA ASN A 97 -10.21 4.72 -6.18
C ASN A 97 -10.59 5.77 -5.13
N ARG A 98 -10.68 5.38 -3.86
CA ARG A 98 -11.00 6.29 -2.76
C ARG A 98 -9.93 7.37 -2.60
N LEU A 99 -8.66 6.99 -2.75
CA LEU A 99 -7.54 7.93 -2.68
C LEU A 99 -7.54 8.90 -3.86
N LEU A 100 -7.86 8.43 -5.06
CA LEU A 100 -8.00 9.32 -6.21
C LEU A 100 -9.08 10.36 -5.99
N GLN A 101 -10.24 9.95 -5.48
CA GLN A 101 -11.34 10.86 -5.17
C GLN A 101 -10.95 11.86 -4.08
N ALA A 102 -10.28 11.39 -3.03
CA ALA A 102 -9.81 12.24 -1.96
C ALA A 102 -8.82 13.31 -2.47
N ASN A 103 -7.96 12.92 -3.42
CA ASN A 103 -7.00 13.85 -4.02
C ASN A 103 -7.70 14.89 -4.88
N ILE A 104 -8.60 14.46 -5.76
CA ILE A 104 -9.32 15.36 -6.67
C ILE A 104 -10.17 16.35 -5.88
N ASN A 105 -10.86 15.89 -4.85
CA ASN A 105 -11.80 16.70 -4.07
C ASN A 105 -11.17 17.36 -2.85
N ASN A 106 -9.88 17.11 -2.61
CA ASN A 106 -9.12 17.60 -1.46
C ASN A 106 -9.81 17.27 -0.13
N GLN A 107 -10.18 16.00 0.05
CA GLN A 107 -10.92 15.53 1.22
C GLN A 107 -10.08 14.57 2.06
N ALA A 108 -9.67 15.03 3.23
CA ALA A 108 -8.82 14.24 4.15
C ALA A 108 -9.52 12.96 4.63
N GLU A 109 -10.85 12.95 4.71
CA GLU A 109 -11.61 11.78 5.18
C GLU A 109 -11.30 10.52 4.39
N GLY A 110 -11.18 10.63 3.06
CA GLY A 110 -10.84 9.48 2.22
C GLY A 110 -9.44 8.94 2.49
N VAL A 111 -8.51 9.83 2.75
CA VAL A 111 -7.13 9.46 3.10
C VAL A 111 -7.12 8.73 4.46
N VAL A 112 -7.80 9.26 5.45
CA VAL A 112 -7.88 8.67 6.79
C VAL A 112 -8.56 7.30 6.75
N GLU A 113 -9.63 7.17 5.98
CA GLU A 113 -10.33 5.90 5.81
C GLU A 113 -9.39 4.82 5.29
N VAL A 114 -8.67 5.10 4.22
CA VAL A 114 -7.74 4.12 3.62
C VAL A 114 -6.61 3.81 4.57
N GLN A 115 -6.09 4.82 5.26
CA GLN A 115 -5.03 4.62 6.25
C GLN A 115 -5.45 3.67 7.36
N ASN A 116 -6.67 3.81 7.86
CA ASN A 116 -7.21 2.92 8.88
C ASN A 116 -7.39 1.49 8.36
N LEU A 117 -7.87 1.33 7.12
CA LEU A 117 -7.96 0.01 6.49
C LEU A 117 -6.59 -0.66 6.38
N LEU A 118 -5.57 0.09 5.98
CA LEU A 118 -4.21 -0.42 5.87
C LEU A 118 -3.65 -0.84 7.24
N ARG A 119 -3.92 -0.07 8.28
CA ARG A 119 -3.49 -0.41 9.63
C ARG A 119 -4.15 -1.70 10.13
N ASP A 120 -5.43 -1.88 9.86
CA ASP A 120 -6.15 -3.09 10.24
C ASP A 120 -5.60 -4.31 9.49
N LEU A 121 -5.35 -4.19 8.20
CA LEU A 121 -4.76 -5.27 7.41
C LEU A 121 -3.35 -5.60 7.88
N LYS A 122 -2.54 -4.58 8.16
CA LYS A 122 -1.19 -4.78 8.69
C LYS A 122 -1.23 -5.55 10.00
N SER A 123 -2.10 -5.15 10.91
CA SER A 123 -2.26 -5.80 12.20
C SER A 123 -2.63 -7.28 12.04
N SER A 124 -3.59 -7.57 11.16
CA SER A 124 -3.99 -8.95 10.86
C SER A 124 -2.85 -9.76 10.25
N TRP A 125 -2.09 -9.15 9.34
CA TRP A 125 -0.96 -9.81 8.69
C TRP A 125 0.14 -10.13 9.69
N GLU A 126 0.44 -9.21 10.60
CA GLU A 126 1.45 -9.42 11.65
C GLU A 126 1.03 -10.53 12.61
N ALA A 127 -0.26 -10.66 12.89
CA ALA A 127 -0.77 -11.67 13.82
C ALA A 127 -0.60 -13.11 13.33
N ILE A 128 -0.47 -13.31 12.02
CA ILE A 128 -0.31 -14.66 11.44
C ILE A 128 1.14 -15.03 11.15
N ALA A 129 2.08 -14.20 11.60
CA ALA A 129 3.51 -14.44 11.38
C ALA A 129 4.02 -15.70 12.08
#